data_b852a8da5ef8e292cda54accb20e1242
#
_entry.id   b852a8da5ef8e292cda54accb20e1242
#
_cell.length_a   1.000
_cell.length_b   1.000
_cell.length_c   1.000
_cell.angle_alpha   90.00
_cell.angle_beta   90.00
_cell.angle_gamma   90.00
#
_symmetry.space_group_name_H-M   'P 1'
#
loop_
_entity.id
_entity.type
_entity.pdbx_description
1 polymer ?
#
loop_
_entity_poly.entity_id
_entity_poly.type
_entity_poly.pdbx_seq_one_letter_code
_entity_poly.pdbx_strand_id
1 'polypeptide(L)'
;QAIGQFCAEHDIQAVVVSGDLTQRARLREFYACKQFLDSLNLPYLVVPGNHDIPLYALWRRVFTPFYGYQLFFGSLERDLETEDFYILGVNSIRRRYHTKGHISLEQIERIDQKLQAAPSNKYKILLAHQPFYIPAHQYGQKDCPMLAKIALQRWSQNGLNAILHGHLHQSAVDDLNQVYDLKVKQPILAVQAGTAISHRLHAGRPNSFNTIHLDGQVKHYYFDTVLQCFR
;
A
#
# COMPACT_ATOMS: atom_id res chain seq x y z
N GLN A 1 -14.29 13.12 -7.08
CA GLN A 1 -14.34 13.71 -8.44
C GLN A 1 -12.92 13.85 -9.01
N ALA A 2 -12.00 14.61 -8.40
CA ALA A 2 -10.67 14.89 -8.96
C ALA A 2 -9.82 13.64 -9.27
N ILE A 3 -9.82 12.60 -8.41
CA ILE A 3 -9.11 11.34 -8.72
C ILE A 3 -9.75 10.63 -9.92
N GLY A 4 -11.09 10.59 -9.99
CA GLY A 4 -11.79 9.99 -11.13
C GLY A 4 -11.50 10.72 -12.44
N GLN A 5 -11.43 12.05 -12.40
CA GLN A 5 -11.03 12.86 -13.54
C GLN A 5 -9.58 12.54 -13.95
N PHE A 6 -8.65 12.51 -12.99
CA PHE A 6 -7.26 12.14 -13.26
C PHE A 6 -7.15 10.77 -13.93
N CYS A 7 -7.87 9.76 -13.41
CA CYS A 7 -7.88 8.43 -14.01
C CYS A 7 -8.44 8.41 -15.44
N ALA A 8 -9.41 9.27 -15.74
CA ALA A 8 -10.00 9.36 -17.09
C ALA A 8 -9.08 10.08 -18.10
N GLU A 9 -8.20 10.95 -17.62
CA GLU A 9 -7.27 11.75 -18.44
C GLU A 9 -5.91 11.07 -18.65
N HIS A 10 -5.64 9.97 -17.91
CA HIS A 10 -4.35 9.29 -17.96
C HIS A 10 -4.54 7.80 -18.23
N ASP A 11 -3.54 7.18 -18.85
CA ASP A 11 -3.51 5.73 -19.08
C ASP A 11 -3.18 4.98 -17.77
N ILE A 12 -4.19 4.67 -16.99
CA ILE A 12 -4.09 4.00 -15.68
C ILE A 12 -4.55 2.55 -15.82
N GLN A 13 -3.64 1.60 -15.62
CA GLN A 13 -3.96 0.18 -15.67
C GLN A 13 -4.65 -0.33 -14.40
N ALA A 14 -4.33 0.22 -13.25
CA ALA A 14 -4.92 -0.19 -11.97
C ALA A 14 -4.79 0.89 -10.89
N VAL A 15 -5.66 0.83 -9.90
CA VAL A 15 -5.59 1.64 -8.68
C VAL A 15 -5.23 0.76 -7.50
N VAL A 16 -4.23 1.17 -6.72
CA VAL A 16 -3.85 0.46 -5.49
C VAL A 16 -4.01 1.35 -4.27
N VAL A 17 -4.54 0.78 -3.18
CA VAL A 17 -4.75 1.51 -1.92
C VAL A 17 -4.00 0.81 -0.80
N SER A 18 -3.00 1.48 -0.27
CA SER A 18 -2.09 0.95 0.75
C SER A 18 -2.67 0.99 2.17
N GLY A 19 -3.97 0.76 2.33
CA GLY A 19 -4.65 0.65 3.62
C GLY A 19 -5.23 1.96 4.14
N ASP A 20 -5.78 1.90 5.37
CA ASP A 20 -6.51 2.98 6.02
C ASP A 20 -7.69 3.47 5.18
N LEU A 21 -8.47 2.50 4.66
CA LEU A 21 -9.68 2.74 3.86
C LEU A 21 -10.74 3.47 4.67
N THR A 22 -10.66 3.34 5.99
CA THR A 22 -11.60 3.92 6.95
C THR A 22 -10.86 4.68 8.04
N GLN A 23 -11.60 5.52 8.77
CA GLN A 23 -11.04 6.19 9.93
C GLN A 23 -11.26 5.42 11.24
N ARG A 24 -12.35 4.66 11.33
CA ARG A 24 -12.78 3.97 12.56
C ARG A 24 -13.37 2.57 12.31
N ALA A 25 -13.06 1.94 11.21
CA ALA A 25 -13.56 0.62 10.83
C ALA A 25 -15.11 0.51 10.84
N ARG A 26 -15.82 1.58 10.47
CA ARG A 26 -17.28 1.55 10.39
C ARG A 26 -17.72 1.00 9.04
N LEU A 27 -18.76 0.17 9.04
CA LEU A 27 -19.26 -0.44 7.78
C LEU A 27 -19.62 0.60 6.71
N ARG A 28 -20.21 1.74 7.12
CA ARG A 28 -20.52 2.83 6.19
C ARG A 28 -19.30 3.45 5.53
N GLU A 29 -18.15 3.47 6.22
CA GLU A 29 -16.90 4.00 5.69
C GLU A 29 -16.34 3.03 4.64
N PHE A 30 -16.34 1.73 4.92
CA PHE A 30 -15.96 0.69 3.95
C PHE A 30 -16.88 0.72 2.72
N TYR A 31 -18.20 0.82 2.94
CA TYR A 31 -19.16 0.91 1.84
C TYR A 31 -18.88 2.12 0.94
N ALA A 32 -18.70 3.30 1.51
CA ALA A 32 -18.38 4.50 0.75
C ALA A 32 -17.07 4.39 -0.02
N CYS A 33 -16.03 3.80 0.59
CA CYS A 33 -14.76 3.52 -0.07
C CYS A 33 -14.94 2.54 -1.25
N LYS A 34 -15.69 1.46 -1.03
CA LYS A 34 -16.01 0.48 -2.09
C LYS A 34 -16.73 1.12 -3.26
N GLN A 35 -17.79 1.89 -2.99
CA GLN A 35 -18.54 2.61 -4.04
C GLN A 35 -17.64 3.57 -4.82
N PHE A 36 -16.75 4.30 -4.12
CA PHE A 36 -15.80 5.19 -4.77
C PHE A 36 -14.85 4.42 -5.70
N LEU A 37 -14.23 3.34 -5.22
CA LEU A 37 -13.33 2.52 -6.05
C LEU A 37 -14.05 1.90 -7.25
N ASP A 38 -15.26 1.37 -7.05
CA ASP A 38 -16.07 0.83 -8.14
C ASP A 38 -16.42 1.90 -9.20
N SER A 39 -16.63 3.15 -8.77
CA SER A 39 -16.96 4.25 -9.68
C SER A 39 -15.81 4.67 -10.60
N LEU A 40 -14.57 4.25 -10.28
CA LEU A 40 -13.40 4.52 -11.14
C LEU A 40 -13.39 3.67 -12.41
N ASN A 41 -14.15 2.57 -12.46
CA ASN A 41 -14.20 1.61 -13.56
C ASN A 41 -12.82 1.06 -13.96
N LEU A 42 -11.91 0.93 -12.99
CA LEU A 42 -10.57 0.39 -13.14
C LEU A 42 -10.37 -0.82 -12.22
N PRO A 43 -9.53 -1.77 -12.61
CA PRO A 43 -9.06 -2.79 -11.67
C PRO A 43 -8.43 -2.15 -10.45
N TYR A 44 -8.71 -2.68 -9.25
CA TYR A 44 -8.07 -2.17 -8.05
C TYR A 44 -7.68 -3.25 -7.06
N LEU A 45 -6.64 -2.98 -6.29
CA LEU A 45 -6.19 -3.79 -5.18
C LEU A 45 -6.09 -2.92 -3.93
N VAL A 46 -6.64 -3.43 -2.83
CA VAL A 46 -6.56 -2.78 -1.52
C VAL A 46 -5.95 -3.73 -0.50
N VAL A 47 -5.28 -3.20 0.50
CA VAL A 47 -4.85 -3.94 1.69
C VAL A 47 -5.41 -3.26 2.95
N PRO A 48 -5.59 -3.98 4.06
CA PRO A 48 -6.07 -3.35 5.28
C PRO A 48 -4.97 -2.48 5.92
N GLY A 49 -5.39 -1.32 6.49
CA GLY A 49 -4.58 -0.47 7.35
C GLY A 49 -4.93 -0.64 8.83
N ASN A 50 -4.21 0.02 9.70
CA ASN A 50 -4.44 -0.08 11.15
C ASN A 50 -5.74 0.63 11.60
N HIS A 51 -6.25 1.60 10.84
CA HIS A 51 -7.55 2.22 11.05
C HIS A 51 -8.73 1.35 10.57
N ASP A 52 -8.47 0.30 9.81
CA ASP A 52 -9.48 -0.65 9.32
C ASP A 52 -9.83 -1.74 10.34
N ILE A 53 -9.16 -1.73 11.51
CA ILE A 53 -9.49 -2.55 12.67
C ILE A 53 -10.22 -1.69 13.72
N PRO A 54 -11.33 -2.18 14.30
CA PRO A 54 -12.06 -1.45 15.35
C PRO A 54 -11.15 -1.10 16.53
N LEU A 55 -11.08 0.20 16.89
CA LEU A 55 -10.27 0.65 18.02
C LEU A 55 -11.02 0.50 19.35
N TYR A 56 -12.30 0.86 19.38
CA TYR A 56 -13.09 0.94 20.61
C TYR A 56 -14.02 -0.27 20.84
N ALA A 57 -14.40 -0.99 19.78
CA ALA A 57 -15.21 -2.18 19.89
C ALA A 57 -14.34 -3.40 20.23
N LEU A 58 -13.95 -3.54 21.50
CA LEU A 58 -12.98 -4.55 21.95
C LEU A 58 -13.35 -5.98 21.52
N TRP A 59 -14.61 -6.38 21.63
CA TRP A 59 -15.09 -7.68 21.17
C TRP A 59 -14.85 -7.90 19.69
N ARG A 60 -15.20 -6.91 18.85
CA ARG A 60 -14.93 -7.00 17.40
C ARG A 60 -13.43 -7.03 17.11
N ARG A 61 -12.64 -6.23 17.83
CA ARG A 61 -11.19 -6.24 17.66
C ARG A 61 -10.55 -7.59 18.00
N VAL A 62 -11.09 -8.29 19.00
CA VAL A 62 -10.56 -9.60 19.42
C VAL A 62 -11.03 -10.73 18.52
N PHE A 63 -12.30 -10.80 18.20
CA PHE A 63 -12.90 -11.98 17.53
C PHE A 63 -13.05 -11.80 16.02
N THR A 64 -13.33 -10.61 15.54
CA THR A 64 -13.58 -10.34 14.11
C THR A 64 -12.92 -9.02 13.65
N PRO A 65 -11.59 -8.87 13.84
CA PRO A 65 -10.91 -7.58 13.64
C PRO A 65 -11.06 -7.04 12.22
N PHE A 66 -11.10 -7.90 11.21
CA PHE A 66 -11.17 -7.53 9.81
C PHE A 66 -12.56 -7.74 9.18
N TYR A 67 -13.59 -7.96 9.99
CA TYR A 67 -14.95 -8.25 9.47
C TYR A 67 -15.44 -7.20 8.47
N GLY A 68 -15.32 -5.91 8.80
CA GLY A 68 -15.75 -4.85 7.90
C GLY A 68 -14.96 -4.82 6.59
N TYR A 69 -13.66 -4.99 6.67
CA TYR A 69 -12.81 -5.10 5.47
C TYR A 69 -13.22 -6.30 4.61
N GLN A 70 -13.30 -7.48 5.22
CA GLN A 70 -13.61 -8.74 4.50
C GLN A 70 -15.00 -8.74 3.86
N LEU A 71 -15.98 -8.08 4.48
CA LEU A 71 -17.32 -7.94 3.96
C LEU A 71 -17.35 -7.20 2.60
N PHE A 72 -16.53 -6.19 2.42
CA PHE A 72 -16.54 -5.34 1.22
C PHE A 72 -15.43 -5.69 0.23
N PHE A 73 -14.28 -6.18 0.69
CA PHE A 73 -13.10 -6.40 -0.13
C PHE A 73 -12.61 -7.85 -0.17
N GLY A 74 -13.21 -8.73 0.63
CA GLY A 74 -12.89 -10.16 0.64
C GLY A 74 -11.59 -10.49 1.39
N SER A 75 -10.72 -11.30 0.78
CA SER A 75 -9.48 -11.74 1.41
C SER A 75 -8.56 -10.57 1.78
N LEU A 76 -7.84 -10.70 2.91
CA LEU A 76 -6.86 -9.73 3.38
C LEU A 76 -5.61 -9.65 2.50
N GLU A 77 -5.38 -10.70 1.72
CA GLU A 77 -4.27 -10.82 0.79
C GLU A 77 -4.82 -11.30 -0.55
N ARG A 78 -4.62 -10.49 -1.56
CA ARG A 78 -5.05 -10.73 -2.94
C ARG A 78 -3.95 -10.28 -3.87
N ASP A 79 -3.98 -10.82 -5.07
CA ASP A 79 -3.09 -10.42 -6.14
C ASP A 79 -3.91 -9.72 -7.23
N LEU A 80 -3.27 -8.85 -7.96
CA LEU A 80 -3.82 -8.19 -9.13
C LEU A 80 -2.78 -8.26 -10.25
N GLU A 81 -3.19 -8.77 -11.39
CA GLU A 81 -2.38 -8.78 -12.60
C GLU A 81 -3.01 -7.88 -13.66
N THR A 82 -2.20 -7.03 -14.27
CA THR A 82 -2.55 -6.20 -15.42
C THR A 82 -1.67 -6.57 -16.61
N GLU A 83 -1.73 -5.83 -17.69
CA GLU A 83 -0.87 -6.06 -18.85
C GLU A 83 0.62 -6.02 -18.46
N ASP A 84 1.03 -5.08 -17.64
CA ASP A 84 2.44 -4.81 -17.33
C ASP A 84 2.84 -5.11 -15.89
N PHE A 85 1.87 -5.15 -14.96
CA PHE A 85 2.14 -5.25 -13.54
C PHE A 85 1.63 -6.55 -12.93
N TYR A 86 2.40 -7.08 -11.98
CA TYR A 86 1.97 -8.14 -11.06
C TYR A 86 2.07 -7.62 -9.63
N ILE A 87 0.92 -7.43 -8.97
CA ILE A 87 0.82 -6.73 -7.69
C ILE A 87 0.34 -7.71 -6.62
N LEU A 88 1.14 -7.90 -5.60
CA LEU A 88 0.88 -8.78 -4.45
C LEU A 88 0.44 -7.96 -3.24
N GLY A 89 -0.80 -8.09 -2.79
CA GLY A 89 -1.27 -7.50 -1.55
C GLY A 89 -0.89 -8.35 -0.34
N VAL A 90 -0.27 -7.74 0.67
CA VAL A 90 0.09 -8.41 1.92
C VAL A 90 -0.50 -7.71 3.13
N ASN A 91 -1.09 -8.49 4.02
CA ASN A 91 -1.60 -7.99 5.29
C ASN A 91 -0.46 -7.85 6.32
N SER A 92 0.01 -6.64 6.49
CA SER A 92 1.02 -6.28 7.51
C SER A 92 0.41 -5.89 8.87
N ILE A 93 -0.94 -5.88 8.99
CA ILE A 93 -1.66 -5.51 10.21
C ILE A 93 -1.87 -6.72 11.11
N ARG A 94 -1.73 -6.51 12.42
CA ARG A 94 -2.10 -7.48 13.45
C ARG A 94 -2.94 -6.81 14.53
N ARG A 95 -4.02 -7.46 14.94
CA ARG A 95 -4.95 -6.94 15.97
C ARG A 95 -4.28 -6.55 17.29
N ARG A 96 -3.14 -7.17 17.61
CA ARG A 96 -2.38 -6.92 18.84
C ARG A 96 -1.50 -5.68 18.76
N TYR A 97 -1.16 -5.23 17.56
CA TYR A 97 -0.32 -4.07 17.33
C TYR A 97 -1.18 -2.88 16.91
N HIS A 98 -0.83 -1.71 17.37
CA HIS A 98 -1.56 -0.48 17.02
C HIS A 98 -1.01 0.11 15.72
N THR A 99 0.30 0.30 15.64
CA THR A 99 0.99 0.89 14.50
C THR A 99 2.06 -0.01 13.91
N LYS A 100 2.63 -0.92 14.73
CA LYS A 100 3.73 -1.79 14.29
C LYS A 100 3.30 -2.74 13.18
N GLY A 101 4.08 -2.75 12.12
CA GLY A 101 3.97 -3.74 11.05
C GLY A 101 4.43 -5.12 11.52
N HIS A 102 3.83 -6.12 10.90
CA HIS A 102 4.21 -7.51 11.13
C HIS A 102 4.08 -8.31 9.85
N ILE A 103 5.08 -9.11 9.56
CA ILE A 103 5.05 -10.12 8.52
C ILE A 103 5.55 -11.44 9.11
N SER A 104 4.90 -12.55 8.81
CA SER A 104 5.32 -13.87 9.28
C SER A 104 6.25 -14.56 8.29
N LEU A 105 6.96 -15.58 8.74
CA LEU A 105 7.81 -16.40 7.86
C LEU A 105 6.98 -17.10 6.77
N GLU A 106 5.76 -17.54 7.10
CA GLU A 106 4.84 -18.15 6.12
C GLU A 106 4.39 -17.14 5.06
N GLN A 107 4.18 -15.87 5.44
CA GLN A 107 3.89 -14.82 4.47
C GLN A 107 5.10 -14.57 3.56
N ILE A 108 6.30 -14.52 4.14
CA ILE A 108 7.54 -14.33 3.38
C ILE A 108 7.71 -15.46 2.35
N GLU A 109 7.56 -16.70 2.78
CA GLU A 109 7.66 -17.88 1.91
C GLU A 109 6.62 -17.86 0.79
N ARG A 110 5.36 -17.61 1.13
CA ARG A 110 4.26 -17.58 0.16
C ARG A 110 4.44 -16.47 -0.90
N ILE A 111 4.89 -15.28 -0.48
CA ILE A 111 5.16 -14.16 -1.39
C ILE A 111 6.35 -14.51 -2.29
N ASP A 112 7.39 -15.12 -1.74
CA ASP A 112 8.56 -15.56 -2.48
C ASP A 112 8.20 -16.53 -3.60
N GLN A 113 7.38 -17.54 -3.30
CA GLN A 113 6.87 -18.51 -4.28
C GLN A 113 6.06 -17.83 -5.37
N LYS A 114 5.21 -16.85 -5.00
CA LYS A 114 4.42 -16.10 -5.97
C LYS A 114 5.29 -15.22 -6.88
N LEU A 115 6.30 -14.56 -6.32
CA LEU A 115 7.25 -13.76 -7.10
C LEU A 115 8.06 -14.64 -8.08
N GLN A 116 8.44 -15.84 -7.64
CA GLN A 116 9.14 -16.81 -8.48
C GLN A 116 8.25 -17.32 -9.62
N ALA A 117 6.97 -17.58 -9.33
CA ALA A 117 6.00 -18.07 -10.32
C ALA A 117 5.47 -16.98 -11.25
N ALA A 118 5.59 -15.71 -10.88
CA ALA A 118 5.08 -14.58 -11.66
C ALA A 118 5.86 -14.41 -12.98
N PRO A 119 5.17 -13.98 -14.06
CA PRO A 119 5.80 -13.76 -15.35
C PRO A 119 7.00 -12.82 -15.25
N SER A 120 8.11 -13.16 -15.92
CA SER A 120 9.37 -12.41 -15.86
C SER A 120 9.30 -11.04 -16.54
N ASN A 121 8.36 -10.84 -17.44
CA ASN A 121 8.13 -9.59 -18.15
C ASN A 121 7.25 -8.59 -17.40
N LYS A 122 6.72 -8.95 -16.21
CA LYS A 122 5.89 -8.06 -15.41
C LYS A 122 6.74 -7.25 -14.42
N TYR A 123 6.35 -6.01 -14.20
CA TYR A 123 6.85 -5.20 -13.10
C TYR A 123 6.20 -5.68 -11.79
N LYS A 124 6.99 -6.27 -10.90
CA LYS A 124 6.50 -6.98 -9.70
C LYS A 124 6.47 -6.04 -8.50
N ILE A 125 5.29 -5.87 -7.92
CA ILE A 125 5.01 -4.94 -6.84
C ILE A 125 4.47 -5.68 -5.62
N LEU A 126 4.96 -5.33 -4.44
CA LEU A 126 4.32 -5.67 -3.17
C LEU A 126 3.53 -4.47 -2.66
N LEU A 127 2.27 -4.66 -2.30
CA LEU A 127 1.42 -3.66 -1.67
C LEU A 127 1.23 -4.01 -0.19
N ALA A 128 1.66 -3.14 0.72
CA ALA A 128 1.51 -3.28 2.16
C ALA A 128 0.98 -1.98 2.77
N HIS A 129 0.53 -1.99 4.02
CA HIS A 129 0.19 -0.76 4.72
C HIS A 129 1.40 -0.14 5.42
N GLN A 130 2.07 -0.92 6.28
CA GLN A 130 3.27 -0.42 6.96
C GLN A 130 4.48 -0.44 6.06
N PRO A 131 5.38 0.55 6.25
CA PRO A 131 6.64 0.65 5.52
C PRO A 131 7.58 -0.50 5.86
N PHE A 132 8.40 -0.89 4.88
CA PHE A 132 9.49 -1.83 5.08
C PHE A 132 10.82 -1.14 5.37
N TYR A 133 10.85 0.16 5.23
CA TYR A 133 11.96 1.03 5.58
C TYR A 133 11.45 2.40 5.98
N ILE A 134 12.09 2.99 6.97
CA ILE A 134 11.91 4.39 7.37
C ILE A 134 13.31 4.95 7.68
N PRO A 135 13.71 6.08 7.08
CA PRO A 135 14.99 6.73 7.38
C PRO A 135 15.17 7.02 8.87
N ALA A 136 16.39 6.84 9.38
CA ALA A 136 16.70 6.93 10.82
C ALA A 136 16.34 8.29 11.45
N HIS A 137 16.31 9.37 10.67
CA HIS A 137 15.94 10.71 11.11
C HIS A 137 14.42 10.94 11.16
N GLN A 138 13.60 10.01 10.63
CA GLN A 138 12.14 10.09 10.65
C GLN A 138 11.55 9.34 11.82
N TYR A 139 10.34 9.72 12.22
CA TYR A 139 9.55 9.00 13.21
C TYR A 139 9.03 7.68 12.65
N GLY A 140 8.88 6.68 13.51
CA GLY A 140 8.13 5.48 13.18
C GLY A 140 8.94 4.25 12.81
N GLN A 141 10.29 4.23 12.94
CA GLN A 141 11.10 3.03 12.61
C GLN A 141 10.58 1.74 13.26
N LYS A 142 9.98 1.84 14.44
CA LYS A 142 9.33 0.71 15.12
C LYS A 142 8.09 0.17 14.40
N ASP A 143 7.56 0.91 13.43
CA ASP A 143 6.39 0.51 12.66
C ASP A 143 6.75 -0.40 11.48
N CYS A 144 8.03 -0.49 11.11
CA CYS A 144 8.53 -1.48 10.17
C CYS A 144 8.38 -2.90 10.72
N PRO A 145 8.00 -3.89 9.89
CA PRO A 145 8.02 -5.29 10.29
C PRO A 145 9.44 -5.74 10.69
N MET A 146 9.58 -6.45 11.81
CA MET A 146 10.88 -6.95 12.27
C MET A 146 11.60 -7.79 11.22
N LEU A 147 10.87 -8.54 10.41
CA LEU A 147 11.43 -9.41 9.38
C LEU A 147 11.59 -8.71 8.01
N ALA A 148 11.42 -7.38 7.93
CA ALA A 148 11.46 -6.64 6.67
C ALA A 148 12.77 -6.90 5.89
N LYS A 149 13.93 -6.83 6.55
CA LYS A 149 15.22 -7.09 5.89
C LYS A 149 15.32 -8.51 5.35
N ILE A 150 14.91 -9.51 6.13
CA ILE A 150 14.93 -10.93 5.71
C ILE A 150 14.00 -11.15 4.50
N ALA A 151 12.81 -10.57 4.57
CA ALA A 151 11.84 -10.61 3.48
C ALA A 151 12.41 -10.00 2.19
N LEU A 152 12.98 -8.80 2.30
CA LEU A 152 13.58 -8.09 1.17
C LEU A 152 14.76 -8.85 0.55
N GLN A 153 15.66 -9.41 1.37
CA GLN A 153 16.78 -10.22 0.90
C GLN A 153 16.31 -11.41 0.06
N ARG A 154 15.18 -12.00 0.41
CA ARG A 154 14.62 -13.14 -0.30
C ARG A 154 13.88 -12.71 -1.56
N TRP A 155 12.96 -11.77 -1.45
CA TRP A 155 12.11 -11.33 -2.56
C TRP A 155 12.87 -10.62 -3.67
N SER A 156 13.95 -9.91 -3.33
CA SER A 156 14.81 -9.25 -4.29
C SER A 156 15.41 -10.21 -5.32
N GLN A 157 15.71 -11.44 -4.90
CA GLN A 157 16.27 -12.48 -5.78
C GLN A 157 15.23 -13.02 -6.78
N ASN A 158 13.93 -12.83 -6.51
CA ASN A 158 12.82 -13.28 -7.36
C ASN A 158 12.16 -12.13 -8.14
N GLY A 159 12.90 -11.02 -8.31
CA GLY A 159 12.55 -9.95 -9.21
C GLY A 159 11.52 -8.96 -8.66
N LEU A 160 11.42 -8.79 -7.33
CA LEU A 160 10.65 -7.69 -6.76
C LEU A 160 11.23 -6.34 -7.23
N ASN A 161 10.38 -5.47 -7.78
CA ASN A 161 10.77 -4.15 -8.28
C ASN A 161 10.41 -3.03 -7.31
N ALA A 162 9.25 -3.12 -6.63
CA ALA A 162 8.81 -2.07 -5.72
C ALA A 162 7.96 -2.60 -4.56
N ILE A 163 7.99 -1.87 -3.44
CA ILE A 163 7.04 -2.00 -2.34
C ILE A 163 6.29 -0.68 -2.21
N LEU A 164 4.96 -0.74 -2.33
CA LEU A 164 4.09 0.40 -2.12
C LEU A 164 3.51 0.33 -0.72
N HIS A 165 3.57 1.45 0.00
CA HIS A 165 3.05 1.53 1.36
C HIS A 165 2.50 2.91 1.71
N GLY A 166 1.73 3.00 2.79
CA GLY A 166 1.15 4.22 3.33
C GLY A 166 1.65 4.53 4.74
N HIS A 167 0.72 4.66 5.68
CA HIS A 167 0.92 4.78 7.12
C HIS A 167 1.51 6.11 7.60
N LEU A 168 2.55 6.65 6.98
CA LEU A 168 3.24 7.86 7.44
C LEU A 168 2.67 9.16 6.85
N HIS A 169 1.67 9.08 5.98
CA HIS A 169 0.96 10.21 5.37
C HIS A 169 1.88 11.23 4.65
N GLN A 170 3.02 10.76 4.15
CA GLN A 170 4.01 11.58 3.47
C GLN A 170 4.54 10.85 2.25
N SER A 171 4.52 11.46 1.08
CA SER A 171 5.13 10.87 -0.12
C SER A 171 6.64 10.85 0.00
N ALA A 172 7.23 9.68 -0.29
CA ALA A 172 8.68 9.47 -0.33
C ALA A 172 9.00 8.29 -1.26
N VAL A 173 10.22 8.27 -1.77
CA VAL A 173 10.78 7.16 -2.54
C VAL A 173 12.20 6.90 -2.07
N ASP A 174 12.48 5.66 -1.70
CA ASP A 174 13.80 5.19 -1.28
C ASP A 174 14.20 3.97 -2.10
N ASP A 175 15.50 3.77 -2.34
CA ASP A 175 16.04 2.55 -2.95
C ASP A 175 16.44 1.55 -1.86
N LEU A 176 15.63 0.53 -1.67
CA LEU A 176 15.85 -0.54 -0.69
C LEU A 176 17.10 -1.38 -1.00
N ASN A 177 17.52 -1.46 -2.25
CA ASN A 177 18.75 -2.17 -2.61
C ASN A 177 19.96 -1.45 -2.01
N GLN A 178 19.99 -0.12 -2.08
CA GLN A 178 21.07 0.68 -1.44
C GLN A 178 20.98 0.62 0.08
N VAL A 179 19.78 0.75 0.63
CA VAL A 179 19.54 0.77 2.08
C VAL A 179 19.96 -0.53 2.78
N TYR A 180 19.59 -1.66 2.20
CA TYR A 180 19.79 -2.98 2.81
C TYR A 180 20.92 -3.79 2.19
N ASP A 181 21.60 -3.24 1.16
CA ASP A 181 22.67 -3.92 0.42
C ASP A 181 22.22 -5.32 -0.09
N LEU A 182 21.11 -5.33 -0.84
CA LEU A 182 20.44 -6.56 -1.26
C LEU A 182 21.18 -7.34 -2.36
N LYS A 183 22.27 -6.75 -2.91
CA LYS A 183 23.13 -7.39 -3.93
C LYS A 183 22.39 -7.74 -5.23
N VAL A 184 21.40 -6.96 -5.62
CA VAL A 184 20.73 -7.07 -6.91
C VAL A 184 21.15 -5.95 -7.84
N LYS A 185 21.00 -6.16 -9.17
CA LYS A 185 21.46 -5.20 -10.17
C LYS A 185 20.56 -3.97 -10.28
N GLN A 186 19.27 -4.14 -10.01
CA GLN A 186 18.28 -3.09 -10.18
C GLN A 186 17.87 -2.48 -8.83
N PRO A 187 17.44 -1.21 -8.81
CA PRO A 187 16.85 -0.63 -7.63
C PRO A 187 15.56 -1.37 -7.25
N ILE A 188 15.27 -1.43 -5.95
CA ILE A 188 13.97 -1.87 -5.43
C ILE A 188 13.37 -0.69 -4.70
N LEU A 189 12.29 -0.15 -5.24
CA LEU A 189 11.73 1.09 -4.74
C LEU A 189 10.82 0.84 -3.53
N ALA A 190 11.05 1.57 -2.44
CA ALA A 190 10.03 1.79 -1.42
C ALA A 190 9.28 3.07 -1.76
N VAL A 191 8.02 2.94 -2.14
CA VAL A 191 7.19 4.08 -2.54
C VAL A 191 6.14 4.33 -1.48
N GLN A 192 6.33 5.40 -0.72
CA GLN A 192 5.40 5.82 0.31
C GLN A 192 4.35 6.75 -0.27
N ALA A 193 3.08 6.41 -0.06
CA ALA A 193 1.97 7.25 -0.46
C ALA A 193 1.68 8.32 0.60
N GLY A 194 1.26 9.47 0.13
CA GLY A 194 0.57 10.46 0.96
C GLY A 194 -0.88 10.05 1.23
N THR A 195 -1.67 10.97 1.75
CA THR A 195 -3.10 10.76 2.00
C THR A 195 -3.91 11.31 0.83
N ALA A 196 -4.60 10.44 0.10
CA ALA A 196 -5.29 10.84 -1.13
C ALA A 196 -6.66 11.52 -0.86
N ILE A 197 -7.37 11.07 0.18
CA ILE A 197 -8.72 11.56 0.51
C ILE A 197 -8.82 11.71 2.03
N SER A 198 -8.50 12.87 2.56
CA SER A 198 -8.66 13.14 3.99
C SER A 198 -9.01 14.59 4.23
N HIS A 199 -9.93 14.81 5.17
CA HIS A 199 -10.17 16.14 5.75
C HIS A 199 -9.12 16.53 6.78
N ARG A 200 -8.33 15.57 7.27
CA ARG A 200 -7.23 15.79 8.21
C ARG A 200 -5.92 15.83 7.45
N LEU A 201 -5.51 17.03 7.11
CA LEU A 201 -4.22 17.26 6.51
C LEU A 201 -3.11 17.07 7.55
N HIS A 202 -2.17 16.17 7.30
CA HIS A 202 -1.04 15.95 8.20
C HIS A 202 0.01 17.05 7.98
N ALA A 203 0.33 17.77 9.04
CA ALA A 203 1.28 18.90 9.02
C ALA A 203 0.99 19.95 7.90
N GLY A 204 -0.30 20.18 7.58
CA GLY A 204 -0.71 21.15 6.56
C GLY A 204 -0.43 20.74 5.11
N ARG A 205 0.00 19.47 4.87
CA ARG A 205 0.27 18.99 3.53
C ARG A 205 -1.03 18.68 2.79
N PRO A 206 -1.13 19.02 1.49
CA PRO A 206 -2.31 18.70 0.70
C PRO A 206 -2.47 17.20 0.52
N ASN A 207 -3.69 16.77 0.19
CA ASN A 207 -3.94 15.41 -0.26
C ASN A 207 -3.06 15.09 -1.47
N SER A 208 -2.57 13.84 -1.54
CA SER A 208 -1.62 13.44 -2.57
C SER A 208 -1.69 11.94 -2.85
N PHE A 209 -1.28 11.57 -4.04
CA PHE A 209 -1.05 10.18 -4.45
C PHE A 209 0.16 10.10 -5.40
N ASN A 210 0.58 8.89 -5.70
CA ASN A 210 1.68 8.62 -6.62
C ASN A 210 1.20 7.82 -7.83
N THR A 211 1.85 8.02 -8.99
CA THR A 211 1.83 7.04 -10.08
C THR A 211 3.17 6.35 -10.18
N ILE A 212 3.14 5.09 -10.58
CA ILE A 212 4.33 4.28 -10.88
C ILE A 212 4.29 3.89 -12.35
N HIS A 213 5.40 4.04 -13.04
CA HIS A 213 5.57 3.70 -14.45
C HIS A 213 6.47 2.46 -14.59
N LEU A 214 6.41 1.79 -15.73
CA LEU A 214 7.18 0.57 -16.02
C LEU A 214 8.71 0.75 -15.95
N ASP A 215 9.18 1.94 -16.24
CA ASP A 215 10.59 2.31 -16.13
C ASP A 215 11.04 2.56 -14.69
N GLY A 216 10.13 2.38 -13.71
CA GLY A 216 10.36 2.65 -12.31
C GLY A 216 10.21 4.13 -11.93
N GLN A 217 9.85 5.01 -12.87
CA GLN A 217 9.60 6.41 -12.53
C GLN A 217 8.38 6.51 -11.62
N VAL A 218 8.52 7.27 -10.52
CA VAL A 218 7.44 7.62 -9.59
C VAL A 218 7.16 9.10 -9.70
N LYS A 219 5.90 9.45 -9.97
CA LYS A 219 5.44 10.85 -9.97
C LYS A 219 4.53 11.09 -8.79
N HIS A 220 4.72 12.21 -8.11
CA HIS A 220 3.91 12.66 -6.99
C HIS A 220 2.90 13.71 -7.45
N TYR A 221 1.64 13.53 -7.10
CA TYR A 221 0.57 14.46 -7.43
C TYR A 221 -0.05 14.99 -6.15
N TYR A 222 -0.20 16.31 -6.06
CA TYR A 222 -0.79 17.00 -4.94
C TYR A 222 -2.08 17.68 -5.34
N PHE A 223 -3.07 17.64 -4.45
CA PHE A 223 -4.35 18.28 -4.70
C PHE A 223 -4.22 19.80 -4.61
N ASP A 224 -4.48 20.48 -5.71
CA ASP A 224 -4.57 21.92 -5.78
C ASP A 224 -5.98 22.37 -5.40
N THR A 225 -6.11 23.08 -4.27
CA THR A 225 -7.40 23.54 -3.76
C THR A 225 -8.01 24.67 -4.56
N VAL A 226 -7.22 25.40 -5.35
CA VAL A 226 -7.70 26.47 -6.22
C VAL A 226 -8.24 25.89 -7.52
N LEU A 227 -7.46 25.01 -8.15
CA LEU A 227 -7.84 24.37 -9.42
C LEU A 227 -8.75 23.16 -9.24
N GLN A 228 -8.94 22.68 -8.01
CA GLN A 228 -9.75 21.50 -7.68
C GLN A 228 -9.32 20.21 -8.42
N CYS A 229 -8.03 20.09 -8.73
CA CYS A 229 -7.45 18.94 -9.43
C CYS A 229 -6.13 18.50 -8.78
N PHE A 230 -5.63 17.32 -9.16
CA PHE A 230 -4.30 16.85 -8.83
C PHE A 230 -3.30 17.26 -9.91
N ARG A 231 -2.14 17.73 -9.49
CA ARG A 231 -1.04 18.14 -10.37
C ARG A 231 0.32 17.82 -9.75
#